data_3eefc8d78f77af1aacf8525ca012776c
#
_entry.id   3eefc8d78f77af1aacf8525ca012776c
#
_cell.length_a   1.000
_cell.length_b   1.000
_cell.length_c   1.000
_cell.angle_alpha   90.00
_cell.angle_beta   90.00
_cell.angle_gamma   90.00
#
_symmetry.space_group_name_H-M   'P 1'
#
loop_
_entity.id
_entity.type
_entity.pdbx_description
1 polymer ?
#
loop_
_entity_poly.entity_id
_entity_poly.type
_entity_poly.pdbx_seq_one_letter_code
_entity_poly.pdbx_strand_id
1 'polypeptide(L)'
;MIQFVKPETRYIQSYWEAVDTVCKERIYLASSEGFPLESTIEFVESCIDKHIPQLFVIETATDRCVGWCDAQPKSATIGYLGTGLLSEYREQGIGRQLIQEIITLSKNYGYHRLELDVRSSNTRAIHVYQQLGFVITNVVTGGFMFRDSTIAEDVVQMTLDLTT
;
A
#
# COMPACT_ATOMS: atom_id res chain seq x y z
N MET A 1 -19.93 -0.21 7.15
CA MET A 1 -18.92 -0.14 8.25
C MET A 1 -17.68 -0.89 7.81
N ILE A 2 -16.51 -0.36 8.07
CA ILE A 2 -15.25 -1.02 7.74
C ILE A 2 -14.48 -1.41 9.01
N GLN A 3 -13.63 -2.42 8.87
CA GLN A 3 -12.77 -2.94 9.93
C GLN A 3 -11.38 -3.22 9.36
N PHE A 4 -10.33 -2.90 10.10
CA PHE A 4 -8.96 -3.28 9.76
C PHE A 4 -8.65 -4.62 10.43
N VAL A 5 -8.19 -5.58 9.64
CA VAL A 5 -7.86 -6.92 10.14
C VAL A 5 -6.49 -7.36 9.63
N LYS A 6 -5.82 -8.22 10.40
CA LYS A 6 -4.63 -8.91 9.90
C LYS A 6 -5.02 -9.83 8.75
N PRO A 7 -4.12 -10.10 7.79
CA PRO A 7 -4.45 -10.94 6.67
C PRO A 7 -4.85 -12.35 7.11
N GLU A 8 -5.93 -12.83 6.52
CA GLU A 8 -6.44 -14.19 6.68
C GLU A 8 -6.67 -14.80 5.30
N THR A 9 -6.46 -16.10 5.17
CA THR A 9 -6.57 -16.81 3.89
C THR A 9 -7.95 -16.66 3.24
N ARG A 10 -9.01 -16.55 4.04
CA ARG A 10 -10.39 -16.37 3.54
C ARG A 10 -10.61 -15.07 2.77
N TYR A 11 -9.76 -14.07 2.97
CA TYR A 11 -9.87 -12.77 2.29
C TYR A 11 -8.99 -12.66 1.04
N ILE A 12 -8.13 -13.64 0.75
CA ILE A 12 -7.16 -13.52 -0.35
C ILE A 12 -7.85 -13.28 -1.70
N GLN A 13 -8.96 -13.97 -1.97
CA GLN A 13 -9.68 -13.79 -3.23
C GLN A 13 -10.19 -12.34 -3.39
N SER A 14 -10.89 -11.80 -2.38
CA SER A 14 -11.40 -10.42 -2.45
C SER A 14 -10.29 -9.38 -2.39
N TYR A 15 -9.19 -9.66 -1.68
CA TYR A 15 -7.97 -8.84 -1.71
C TYR A 15 -7.39 -8.77 -3.12
N TRP A 16 -7.22 -9.92 -3.78
CA TRP A 16 -6.73 -9.97 -5.16
C TRP A 16 -7.62 -9.18 -6.12
N GLU A 17 -8.94 -9.33 -6.00
CA GLU A 17 -9.91 -8.57 -6.79
C GLU A 17 -9.80 -7.07 -6.55
N ALA A 18 -9.61 -6.64 -5.31
CA ALA A 18 -9.42 -5.22 -4.97
C ALA A 18 -8.13 -4.66 -5.58
N VAL A 19 -7.02 -5.41 -5.49
CA VAL A 19 -5.74 -5.02 -6.10
C VAL A 19 -5.89 -4.88 -7.62
N ASP A 20 -6.50 -5.86 -8.27
CA ASP A 20 -6.74 -5.85 -9.71
C ASP A 20 -7.58 -4.64 -10.13
N THR A 21 -8.64 -4.35 -9.38
CA THR A 21 -9.51 -3.20 -9.63
C THR A 21 -8.74 -1.88 -9.56
N VAL A 22 -7.93 -1.67 -8.53
CA VAL A 22 -7.12 -0.45 -8.38
C VAL A 22 -6.03 -0.36 -9.46
N CYS A 23 -5.39 -1.49 -9.80
CA CYS A 23 -4.40 -1.54 -10.89
C CYS A 23 -5.01 -1.10 -12.23
N LYS A 24 -6.22 -1.56 -12.53
CA LYS A 24 -6.92 -1.26 -13.79
C LYS A 24 -7.34 0.20 -13.93
N GLU A 25 -7.41 0.94 -12.84
CA GLU A 25 -7.59 2.40 -12.90
C GLU A 25 -6.41 3.11 -13.56
N ARG A 26 -5.19 2.52 -13.51
CA ARG A 26 -3.95 3.04 -14.11
C ARG A 26 -3.56 4.43 -13.58
N ILE A 27 -3.97 4.76 -12.37
CA ILE A 27 -3.76 6.08 -11.77
C ILE A 27 -2.77 6.02 -10.60
N TYR A 28 -2.91 5.04 -9.72
CA TYR A 28 -2.20 5.01 -8.44
C TYR A 28 -1.07 3.99 -8.37
N LEU A 29 -1.25 2.79 -8.92
CA LEU A 29 -0.31 1.70 -8.79
C LEU A 29 0.60 1.57 -10.02
N ALA A 30 1.74 0.91 -9.83
CA ALA A 30 2.71 0.69 -10.91
C ALA A 30 2.25 -0.36 -11.92
N SER A 31 1.39 -1.29 -11.51
CA SER A 31 0.84 -2.33 -12.38
C SER A 31 -0.49 -1.89 -13.00
N SER A 32 -0.75 -2.35 -14.22
CA SER A 32 -2.01 -2.07 -14.94
C SER A 32 -3.09 -3.13 -14.72
N GLU A 33 -2.74 -4.22 -14.07
CA GLU A 33 -3.64 -5.30 -13.68
C GLU A 33 -3.07 -6.03 -12.48
N GLY A 34 -3.90 -6.82 -11.80
CA GLY A 34 -3.45 -7.64 -10.67
C GLY A 34 -2.48 -8.74 -11.11
N PHE A 35 -1.64 -9.19 -10.19
CA PHE A 35 -0.79 -10.36 -10.40
C PHE A 35 -1.63 -11.64 -10.51
N PRO A 36 -1.07 -12.75 -11.00
CA PRO A 36 -1.76 -14.05 -10.97
C PRO A 36 -2.23 -14.40 -9.55
N LEU A 37 -3.40 -15.01 -9.44
CA LEU A 37 -3.98 -15.36 -8.13
C LEU A 37 -3.03 -16.22 -7.30
N GLU A 38 -2.37 -17.19 -7.91
CA GLU A 38 -1.40 -18.07 -7.23
C GLU A 38 -0.26 -17.28 -6.59
N SER A 39 0.28 -16.30 -7.31
CA SER A 39 1.34 -15.42 -6.77
C SER A 39 0.84 -14.58 -5.61
N THR A 40 -0.41 -14.12 -5.65
CA THR A 40 -1.04 -13.36 -4.58
C THR A 40 -1.25 -14.24 -3.34
N ILE A 41 -1.67 -15.50 -3.52
CA ILE A 41 -1.81 -16.46 -2.42
C ILE A 41 -0.45 -16.65 -1.72
N GLU A 42 0.60 -16.96 -2.47
CA GLU A 42 1.96 -17.13 -1.93
C GLU A 42 2.45 -15.87 -1.19
N PHE A 43 2.19 -14.72 -1.76
CA PHE A 43 2.56 -13.43 -1.15
C PHE A 43 1.88 -13.23 0.20
N VAL A 44 0.55 -13.41 0.28
CA VAL A 44 -0.20 -13.21 1.53
C VAL A 44 0.18 -14.26 2.58
N GLU A 45 0.31 -15.54 2.17
CA GLU A 45 0.75 -16.60 3.07
C GLU A 45 2.14 -16.33 3.64
N SER A 46 3.07 -15.82 2.83
CA SER A 46 4.39 -15.40 3.28
C SER A 46 4.32 -14.24 4.29
N CYS A 47 3.42 -13.27 4.07
CA CYS A 47 3.21 -12.18 5.02
C CYS A 47 2.69 -12.69 6.36
N ILE A 48 1.76 -13.65 6.34
CA ILE A 48 1.23 -14.28 7.56
C ILE A 48 2.35 -15.02 8.30
N ASP A 49 3.08 -15.89 7.62
CA ASP A 49 4.12 -16.72 8.22
C ASP A 49 5.27 -15.90 8.84
N LYS A 50 5.66 -14.83 8.17
CA LYS A 50 6.76 -13.96 8.60
C LYS A 50 6.31 -12.80 9.48
N HIS A 51 5.03 -12.70 9.79
CA HIS A 51 4.44 -11.61 10.56
C HIS A 51 4.74 -10.21 9.99
N ILE A 52 4.85 -10.10 8.67
CA ILE A 52 5.09 -8.83 7.98
C ILE A 52 3.91 -7.89 8.26
N PRO A 53 4.17 -6.60 8.59
CA PRO A 53 3.10 -5.63 8.79
C PRO A 53 2.19 -5.55 7.55
N GLN A 54 0.97 -6.04 7.67
CA GLN A 54 -0.05 -6.01 6.64
C GLN A 54 -1.42 -5.95 7.29
N LEU A 55 -2.30 -5.11 6.75
CA LEU A 55 -3.71 -5.02 7.15
C LEU A 55 -4.59 -5.01 5.92
N PHE A 56 -5.72 -5.69 6.04
CA PHE A 56 -6.83 -5.60 5.09
C PHE A 56 -7.92 -4.70 5.64
N VAL A 57 -8.55 -3.95 4.76
CA VAL A 57 -9.76 -3.18 5.05
C VAL A 57 -10.94 -4.05 4.64
N ILE A 58 -11.76 -4.45 5.59
CA ILE A 58 -12.91 -5.32 5.35
C ILE A 58 -14.19 -4.52 5.48
N GLU A 59 -15.03 -4.58 4.45
CA GLU A 59 -16.40 -4.09 4.50
C GLU A 59 -17.24 -5.15 5.22
N THR A 60 -17.76 -4.83 6.43
CA THR A 60 -18.36 -5.83 7.31
C THR A 60 -19.72 -6.36 6.81
N ALA A 61 -20.46 -5.57 6.03
CA ALA A 61 -21.73 -6.00 5.48
C ALA A 61 -21.58 -7.09 4.40
N THR A 62 -20.47 -7.07 3.66
CA THR A 62 -20.22 -8.03 2.57
C THR A 62 -19.13 -9.03 2.90
N ASP A 63 -18.45 -8.86 4.02
CA ASP A 63 -17.27 -9.63 4.46
C ASP A 63 -16.20 -9.73 3.37
N ARG A 64 -15.92 -8.59 2.69
CA ARG A 64 -14.96 -8.53 1.58
C ARG A 64 -13.86 -7.52 1.84
N CYS A 65 -12.68 -7.82 1.34
CA CYS A 65 -11.56 -6.88 1.34
C CYS A 65 -11.80 -5.77 0.31
N VAL A 66 -11.71 -4.52 0.76
CA VAL A 66 -11.91 -3.32 -0.06
C VAL A 66 -10.69 -2.40 -0.09
N GLY A 67 -9.64 -2.78 0.62
CA GLY A 67 -8.40 -2.03 0.67
C GLY A 67 -7.33 -2.77 1.46
N TRP A 68 -6.12 -2.27 1.39
CA TRP A 68 -4.97 -2.89 2.05
C TRP A 68 -3.86 -1.87 2.30
N CYS A 69 -3.00 -2.19 3.25
CA CYS A 69 -1.70 -1.56 3.41
C CYS A 69 -0.71 -2.57 3.97
N ASP A 70 0.50 -2.56 3.48
CA ASP A 70 1.58 -3.38 3.99
C ASP A 70 2.92 -2.65 3.96
N ALA A 71 3.87 -3.14 4.75
CA ALA A 71 5.25 -2.68 4.78
C ALA A 71 6.17 -3.87 4.53
N GLN A 72 6.51 -4.11 3.27
CA GLN A 72 7.35 -5.23 2.86
C GLN A 72 8.81 -4.97 3.21
N PRO A 73 9.58 -5.99 3.61
CA PRO A 73 10.98 -5.81 3.95
C PRO A 73 11.80 -5.45 2.70
N LYS A 74 12.34 -4.23 2.68
CA LYS A 74 13.37 -3.80 1.73
C LYS A 74 14.75 -4.20 2.24
N SER A 75 14.91 -4.22 3.57
CA SER A 75 16.04 -4.76 4.31
C SER A 75 15.55 -5.20 5.69
N ALA A 76 16.46 -5.68 6.54
CA ALA A 76 16.11 -6.07 7.91
C ALA A 76 15.52 -4.91 8.74
N THR A 77 15.86 -3.65 8.42
CA THR A 77 15.46 -2.47 9.18
C THR A 77 14.62 -1.47 8.39
N ILE A 78 14.35 -1.74 7.11
CA ILE A 78 13.60 -0.83 6.24
C ILE A 78 12.40 -1.55 5.66
N GLY A 79 11.20 -0.99 5.92
CA GLY A 79 9.96 -1.42 5.29
C GLY A 79 9.61 -0.55 4.09
N TYR A 80 9.10 -1.18 3.03
CA TYR A 80 8.59 -0.50 1.84
C TYR A 80 7.07 -0.55 1.85
N LEU A 81 6.44 0.62 1.90
CA LEU A 81 5.00 0.76 2.09
C LEU A 81 4.25 0.70 0.76
N GLY A 82 3.23 -0.16 0.70
CA GLY A 82 2.27 -0.22 -0.38
C GLY A 82 0.85 -0.16 0.16
N THR A 83 -0.05 0.53 -0.53
CA THR A 83 -1.43 0.70 -0.10
C THR A 83 -2.37 0.93 -1.27
N GLY A 84 -3.61 0.55 -1.11
CA GLY A 84 -4.67 0.83 -2.05
C GLY A 84 -6.04 0.70 -1.39
N LEU A 85 -7.02 1.36 -1.99
CA LEU A 85 -8.39 1.40 -1.49
C LEU A 85 -9.34 1.54 -2.68
N LEU A 86 -10.40 0.75 -2.71
CA LEU A 86 -11.43 0.89 -3.73
C LEU A 86 -12.02 2.30 -3.71
N SER A 87 -12.40 2.81 -4.88
CA SER A 87 -12.81 4.21 -5.07
C SER A 87 -13.94 4.63 -4.15
N GLU A 88 -14.88 3.75 -3.87
CA GLU A 88 -16.06 4.02 -3.03
C GLU A 88 -15.70 4.30 -1.57
N TYR A 89 -14.50 3.92 -1.15
CA TYR A 89 -14.04 4.07 0.24
C TYR A 89 -13.03 5.19 0.42
N ARG A 90 -12.70 5.90 -0.65
CA ARG A 90 -11.75 7.02 -0.63
C ARG A 90 -12.39 8.28 -0.05
N GLU A 91 -11.57 9.25 0.34
CA GLU A 91 -11.98 10.57 0.85
C GLU A 91 -12.77 10.53 2.16
N GLN A 92 -12.65 9.44 2.91
CA GLN A 92 -13.35 9.25 4.19
C GLN A 92 -12.37 9.12 5.38
N GLY A 93 -11.09 9.37 5.15
CA GLY A 93 -10.05 9.24 6.19
C GLY A 93 -9.58 7.81 6.44
N ILE A 94 -10.13 6.82 5.76
CA ILE A 94 -9.79 5.40 5.96
C ILE A 94 -8.33 5.13 5.64
N GLY A 95 -7.82 5.63 4.51
CA GLY A 95 -6.43 5.44 4.11
C GLY A 95 -5.44 5.99 5.13
N ARG A 96 -5.72 7.17 5.68
CA ARG A 96 -4.88 7.78 6.70
C ARG A 96 -4.82 6.93 7.98
N GLN A 97 -5.97 6.47 8.47
CA GLN A 97 -6.05 5.61 9.65
C GLN A 97 -5.32 4.29 9.43
N LEU A 98 -5.50 3.69 8.26
CA LEU A 98 -4.87 2.44 7.87
C LEU A 98 -3.33 2.55 7.88
N ILE A 99 -2.79 3.60 7.26
CA ILE A 99 -1.35 3.86 7.24
C ILE A 99 -0.83 4.12 8.66
N GLN A 100 -1.57 4.84 9.49
CA GLN A 100 -1.21 5.08 10.89
C GLN A 100 -1.05 3.76 11.67
N GLU A 101 -1.94 2.80 11.46
CA GLU A 101 -1.84 1.49 12.09
C GLU A 101 -0.65 0.69 11.55
N ILE A 102 -0.38 0.74 10.25
CA ILE A 102 0.81 0.10 9.66
C ILE A 102 2.10 0.71 10.20
N ILE A 103 2.15 2.02 10.43
CA ILE A 103 3.31 2.67 11.06
C ILE A 103 3.56 2.06 12.45
N THR A 104 2.51 1.89 13.25
CA THR A 104 2.61 1.27 14.58
C THR A 104 3.10 -0.18 14.50
N LEU A 105 2.52 -0.97 13.61
CA LEU A 105 2.93 -2.36 13.39
C LEU A 105 4.38 -2.45 12.90
N SER A 106 4.80 -1.52 12.06
CA SER A 106 6.16 -1.47 11.52
C SER A 106 7.21 -1.19 12.60
N LYS A 107 6.90 -0.29 13.54
CA LYS A 107 7.75 -0.07 14.72
C LYS A 107 7.89 -1.34 15.56
N ASN A 108 6.78 -2.01 15.82
CA ASN A 108 6.76 -3.24 16.62
C ASN A 108 7.46 -4.40 15.90
N TYR A 109 7.44 -4.41 14.58
CA TYR A 109 8.12 -5.42 13.75
C TYR A 109 9.64 -5.26 13.80
N GLY A 110 10.13 -4.04 14.08
CA GLY A 110 11.56 -3.74 14.18
C GLY A 110 12.12 -2.91 13.03
N TYR A 111 11.27 -2.34 12.18
CA TYR A 111 11.75 -1.38 11.19
C TYR A 111 12.20 -0.09 11.86
N HIS A 112 13.30 0.46 11.38
CA HIS A 112 13.80 1.78 11.77
C HIS A 112 13.28 2.88 10.83
N ARG A 113 12.84 2.50 9.63
CA ARG A 113 12.42 3.43 8.60
C ARG A 113 11.38 2.79 7.68
N LEU A 114 10.41 3.58 7.24
CA LEU A 114 9.54 3.25 6.12
C LEU A 114 9.91 4.10 4.91
N GLU A 115 9.89 3.49 3.75
CA GLU A 115 10.07 4.16 2.47
C GLU A 115 8.85 3.88 1.58
N LEU A 116 8.57 4.81 0.68
CA LEU A 116 7.54 4.63 -0.35
C LEU A 116 7.89 5.41 -1.60
N ASP A 117 7.33 4.96 -2.70
CA ASP A 117 7.32 5.67 -3.97
C ASP A 117 5.88 6.04 -4.31
N VAL A 118 5.66 7.25 -4.79
CA VAL A 118 4.35 7.74 -5.19
C VAL A 118 4.48 8.58 -6.45
N ARG A 119 3.56 8.42 -7.40
CA ARG A 119 3.56 9.24 -8.61
C ARG A 119 3.29 10.70 -8.25
N SER A 120 3.99 11.62 -8.90
CA SER A 120 3.89 13.06 -8.63
C SER A 120 2.46 13.60 -8.83
N SER A 121 1.66 13.00 -9.69
CA SER A 121 0.26 13.37 -9.91
C SER A 121 -0.66 13.02 -8.73
N ASN A 122 -0.24 12.09 -7.88
CA ASN A 122 -1.03 11.68 -6.71
C ASN A 122 -0.83 12.63 -5.53
N THR A 123 -1.23 13.90 -5.73
CA THR A 123 -1.02 14.98 -4.76
C THR A 123 -1.74 14.74 -3.44
N ARG A 124 -2.89 14.07 -3.47
CA ARG A 124 -3.63 13.70 -2.27
C ARG A 124 -2.83 12.73 -1.40
N ALA A 125 -2.30 11.65 -1.96
CA ALA A 125 -1.51 10.68 -1.21
C ALA A 125 -0.26 11.34 -0.63
N ILE A 126 0.44 12.15 -1.42
CA ILE A 126 1.62 12.90 -0.96
C ILE A 126 1.26 13.76 0.26
N HIS A 127 0.14 14.46 0.21
CA HIS A 127 -0.32 15.30 1.32
C HIS A 127 -0.61 14.46 2.58
N VAL A 128 -1.30 13.32 2.43
CA VAL A 128 -1.57 12.40 3.56
C VAL A 128 -0.26 11.88 4.16
N TYR A 129 0.69 11.45 3.32
CA TYR A 129 1.98 10.98 3.80
C TYR A 129 2.74 12.07 4.56
N GLN A 130 2.74 13.31 4.06
CA GLN A 130 3.36 14.44 4.74
C GLN A 130 2.72 14.73 6.10
N GLN A 131 1.39 14.65 6.20
CA GLN A 131 0.67 14.80 7.46
C GLN A 131 1.02 13.71 8.48
N LEU A 132 1.40 12.52 8.02
CA LEU A 132 1.83 11.41 8.86
C LEU A 132 3.33 11.45 9.22
N GLY A 133 4.05 12.46 8.73
CA GLY A 133 5.45 12.66 9.05
C GLY A 133 6.45 12.20 7.99
N PHE A 134 5.98 11.65 6.88
CA PHE A 134 6.87 11.33 5.75
C PHE A 134 7.43 12.61 5.15
N VAL A 135 8.68 12.56 4.75
CA VAL A 135 9.37 13.65 4.05
C VAL A 135 9.79 13.21 2.65
N ILE A 136 9.77 14.14 1.70
CA ILE A 136 10.26 13.88 0.36
C ILE A 136 11.79 13.83 0.42
N THR A 137 12.37 12.72 -0.03
CA THR A 137 13.82 12.53 -0.05
C THR A 137 14.41 12.62 -1.45
N ASN A 138 13.61 12.36 -2.49
CA ASN A 138 14.06 12.43 -3.87
C ASN A 138 12.86 12.53 -4.82
N VAL A 139 13.11 13.03 -6.03
CA VAL A 139 12.16 13.00 -7.15
C VAL A 139 12.88 12.41 -8.34
N VAL A 140 12.40 11.29 -8.86
CA VAL A 140 12.96 10.63 -10.04
C VAL A 140 12.19 11.12 -11.25
N THR A 141 12.82 11.98 -12.05
CA THR A 141 12.22 12.51 -13.28
C THR A 141 11.96 11.39 -14.28
N GLY A 142 10.70 11.28 -14.75
CA GLY A 142 10.30 10.23 -15.68
C GLY A 142 10.43 8.82 -15.11
N GLY A 143 10.43 8.66 -13.79
CA GLY A 143 10.70 7.40 -13.10
C GLY A 143 9.63 6.32 -13.28
N PHE A 144 8.49 6.67 -13.84
CA PHE A 144 7.39 5.74 -14.07
C PHE A 144 6.79 5.90 -15.47
N MET A 145 6.57 4.77 -16.15
CA MET A 145 5.85 4.71 -17.42
C MET A 145 5.29 3.30 -17.59
N PHE A 146 4.01 3.18 -18.00
CA PHE A 146 3.46 1.89 -18.39
C PHE A 146 4.10 1.41 -19.70
N ARG A 147 4.24 0.08 -19.88
CA ARG A 147 4.86 -0.51 -21.08
C ARG A 147 4.13 -0.14 -22.36
N ASP A 148 2.82 0.05 -22.30
CA ASP A 148 1.95 0.38 -23.44
C ASP A 148 1.71 1.89 -23.58
N SER A 149 2.49 2.72 -22.91
CA SER A 149 2.37 4.18 -22.90
C SER A 149 3.69 4.83 -23.30
N THR A 150 3.60 6.03 -23.90
CA THR A 150 4.74 6.89 -24.18
C THR A 150 4.84 8.07 -23.22
N ILE A 151 3.92 8.13 -22.23
CA ILE A 151 3.87 9.21 -21.25
C ILE A 151 4.60 8.75 -19.99
N ALA A 152 5.72 9.43 -19.68
CA ALA A 152 6.44 9.24 -18.42
C ALA A 152 5.93 10.19 -17.35
N GLU A 153 6.00 9.76 -16.10
CA GLU A 153 5.61 10.53 -14.94
C GLU A 153 6.72 10.52 -13.90
N ASP A 154 6.88 11.61 -13.15
CA ASP A 154 7.86 11.67 -12.09
C ASP A 154 7.40 10.82 -10.90
N VAL A 155 8.37 10.25 -10.19
CA VAL A 155 8.15 9.49 -8.96
C VAL A 155 8.74 10.25 -7.79
N VAL A 156 7.90 10.49 -6.79
CA VAL A 156 8.31 11.11 -5.52
C VAL A 156 8.66 9.99 -4.54
N GLN A 157 9.87 10.02 -4.02
CA GLN A 157 10.32 9.09 -2.98
C GLN A 157 10.21 9.74 -1.63
N MET A 158 9.58 9.04 -0.68
CA MET A 158 9.31 9.56 0.65
C MET A 158 9.78 8.58 1.73
N THR A 159 10.15 9.12 2.88
CA THR A 159 10.71 8.36 3.99
C THR A 159 10.13 8.83 5.31
N LEU A 160 9.86 7.89 6.21
CA LEU A 160 9.49 8.14 7.60
C LEU A 160 10.50 7.45 8.52
N ASP A 161 11.13 8.22 9.41
CA ASP A 161 11.97 7.70 10.48
C ASP A 161 11.08 7.17 11.61
N LEU A 162 11.29 5.92 12.00
CA LEU A 162 10.56 5.24 13.08
C LEU A 162 11.30 5.21 14.40
N THR A 163 12.53 5.76 14.45
CA THR A 163 13.39 5.68 15.65
C THR A 163 13.21 6.86 16.62
N THR A 164 12.38 7.83 16.25
CA THR A 164 12.11 9.02 17.07
C THR A 164 10.82 8.92 17.87
#